data_2c554ce921f624d9423e5d4128ede44a
#
_entry.id   2c554ce921f624d9423e5d4128ede44a
#
_cell.length_a   1.000
_cell.length_b   1.000
_cell.length_c   1.000
_cell.angle_alpha   90.00
_cell.angle_beta   90.00
_cell.angle_gamma   90.00
#
_symmetry.space_group_name_H-M   'P 1'
#
loop_
_entity.id
_entity.type
_entity.pdbx_description
1 polymer ?
#
loop_
_entity_poly.entity_id
_entity_poly.type
_entity_poly.pdbx_seq_one_letter_code
_entity_poly.pdbx_strand_id
1 'polypeptide(L)'
;LLDYAYQHRYVKPGINILLVDYHRLILYDELLPAGRLREPKSGKDRADIVIITKCPPDLKPVDYRVLTKAMNLFPYQELYFSCLVYDELHRLFGEERRTLDSILNHHVLLLTGIASSLITPLSFPDHHAFKAKDIRRINEVFESLPEPKLVITTEKDAARLERVEGLSEALRKCLYVLPLRIQFMLDQEEKFNDKIISYV
;
A
#
# COMPACT_ATOMS: atom_id res chain seq x y z
N LEU A 1 -2.36 8.53 18.57
CA LEU A 1 -1.47 8.10 17.49
C LEU A 1 -0.95 9.34 16.76
N LEU A 2 0.37 9.44 16.59
CA LEU A 2 1.01 10.47 15.78
C LEU A 2 1.58 9.82 14.52
N ASP A 3 1.07 10.18 13.36
CA ASP A 3 1.53 9.70 12.06
C ASP A 3 2.57 10.66 11.47
N TYR A 4 3.54 10.12 10.73
CA TYR A 4 4.70 10.87 10.19
C TYR A 4 5.51 11.67 11.22
N ALA A 5 5.43 11.31 12.50
CA ALA A 5 5.97 12.09 13.61
C ALA A 5 7.34 11.61 14.11
N TYR A 6 7.93 10.58 13.52
CA TYR A 6 9.20 10.00 13.99
C TYR A 6 10.35 11.01 14.11
N GLN A 7 10.35 12.05 13.30
CA GLN A 7 11.36 13.11 13.31
C GLN A 7 11.01 14.31 14.22
N HIS A 8 9.79 14.33 14.81
CA HIS A 8 9.37 15.36 15.75
C HIS A 8 9.93 15.09 17.16
N ARG A 9 11.09 15.67 17.48
CA ARG A 9 11.81 15.42 18.74
C ARG A 9 11.26 16.17 19.95
N TYR A 10 10.31 17.07 19.75
CA TYR A 10 9.67 17.84 20.84
C TYR A 10 8.59 17.07 21.59
N VAL A 11 8.09 15.98 21.03
CA VAL A 11 7.11 15.08 21.64
C VAL A 11 7.83 13.81 22.05
N LYS A 12 7.64 13.37 23.31
CA LYS A 12 8.14 12.10 23.80
C LYS A 12 6.98 11.09 23.76
N PRO A 13 6.89 10.24 22.71
CA PRO A 13 5.86 9.21 22.64
C PRO A 13 6.14 8.08 23.63
N GLY A 14 5.10 7.32 24.00
CA GLY A 14 5.25 6.09 24.78
C GLY A 14 5.96 4.99 24.03
N ILE A 15 5.79 4.93 22.69
CA ILE A 15 6.45 3.99 21.79
C ILE A 15 6.79 4.67 20.46
N ASN A 16 7.99 4.40 19.94
CA ASN A 16 8.44 4.84 18.62
C ASN A 16 8.47 3.67 17.65
N ILE A 17 7.67 3.75 16.59
CA ILE A 17 7.65 2.76 15.51
C ILE A 17 8.29 3.37 14.27
N LEU A 18 9.35 2.73 13.77
CA LEU A 18 10.02 3.11 12.53
C LEU A 18 9.61 2.18 11.41
N LEU A 19 9.03 2.73 10.34
CA LEU A 19 8.75 1.99 9.11
C LEU A 19 9.92 2.13 8.13
N VAL A 20 10.39 1.01 7.61
CA VAL A 20 11.48 0.93 6.64
C VAL A 20 10.97 0.22 5.39
N ASP A 21 11.01 0.87 4.24
CA ASP A 21 10.61 0.26 2.97
C ASP A 21 11.68 -0.78 2.54
N TYR A 22 11.26 -2.03 2.26
CA TYR A 22 12.13 -3.10 1.80
C TYR A 22 12.94 -2.72 0.56
N HIS A 23 12.32 -2.01 -0.39
CA HIS A 23 12.97 -1.58 -1.62
C HIS A 23 13.90 -0.38 -1.43
N ARG A 24 13.90 0.21 -0.22
CA ARG A 24 14.69 1.40 0.14
C ARG A 24 15.16 1.33 1.59
N LEU A 25 15.96 0.32 1.89
CA LEU A 25 16.51 0.18 3.21
C LEU A 25 17.34 1.42 3.57
N ILE A 26 17.07 1.97 4.74
CA ILE A 26 17.79 3.17 5.26
C ILE A 26 19.30 2.98 5.32
N LEU A 27 19.76 1.73 5.33
CA LEU A 27 21.17 1.35 5.41
C LEU A 27 21.95 1.71 4.14
N TYR A 28 21.27 1.68 3.00
CA TYR A 28 21.87 1.89 1.67
C TYR A 28 21.56 3.27 1.10
N ASP A 29 20.85 4.11 1.86
CA ASP A 29 20.52 5.47 1.46
C ASP A 29 21.45 6.48 2.16
N GLU A 30 21.55 7.68 1.61
CA GLU A 30 22.40 8.76 2.11
C GLU A 30 21.53 9.96 2.55
N LEU A 31 22.14 10.84 3.33
CA LEU A 31 21.51 12.10 3.73
C LEU A 31 21.29 13.03 2.53
N LEU A 32 20.23 13.83 2.60
CA LEU A 32 20.04 14.94 1.66
C LEU A 32 21.28 15.88 1.67
N PRO A 33 21.71 16.39 0.49
CA PRO A 33 21.14 16.21 -0.84
C PRO A 33 21.65 14.98 -1.62
N ALA A 34 22.62 14.22 -1.08
CA ALA A 34 23.24 13.07 -1.76
C ALA A 34 22.29 11.86 -1.87
N GLY A 35 21.41 11.70 -0.91
CA GLY A 35 20.35 10.69 -0.87
C GLY A 35 19.02 11.29 -0.45
N ARG A 36 18.16 10.49 0.22
CA ARG A 36 16.80 10.87 0.60
C ARG A 36 16.56 10.89 2.10
N LEU A 37 17.56 10.49 2.89
CA LEU A 37 17.44 10.51 4.35
C LEU A 37 17.38 11.96 4.84
N ARG A 38 16.40 12.25 5.67
CA ARG A 38 16.25 13.55 6.35
C ARG A 38 17.03 13.64 7.65
N GLU A 39 17.45 12.50 8.18
CA GLU A 39 18.29 12.41 9.38
C GLU A 39 19.29 11.25 9.25
N PRO A 40 20.37 11.23 10.07
CA PRO A 40 21.37 10.17 10.03
C PRO A 40 20.78 8.78 10.29
N LYS A 41 21.44 7.74 9.76
CA LYS A 41 21.05 6.32 9.96
C LYS A 41 20.92 5.94 11.45
N SER A 42 21.66 6.58 12.33
CA SER A 42 21.54 6.45 13.79
C SER A 42 20.17 6.93 14.33
N GLY A 43 19.39 7.65 13.52
CA GLY A 43 18.01 7.98 13.88
C GLY A 43 17.15 6.75 14.22
N LYS A 44 17.44 5.59 13.62
CA LYS A 44 16.79 4.31 13.92
C LYS A 44 16.95 3.85 15.38
N ASP A 45 18.01 4.32 16.05
CA ASP A 45 18.35 3.91 17.42
C ASP A 45 17.29 4.39 18.45
N ARG A 46 16.42 5.33 18.05
CA ARG A 46 15.28 5.78 18.88
C ARG A 46 14.05 4.91 18.78
N ALA A 47 14.02 3.99 17.83
CA ALA A 47 12.85 3.13 17.63
C ALA A 47 12.79 2.07 18.73
N ASP A 48 11.61 1.82 19.26
CA ASP A 48 11.30 0.64 20.06
C ASP A 48 10.94 -0.54 19.17
N ILE A 49 10.26 -0.24 18.06
CA ILE A 49 9.86 -1.21 17.04
C ILE A 49 10.33 -0.71 15.66
N VAL A 50 10.91 -1.61 14.89
CA VAL A 50 11.23 -1.40 13.47
C VAL A 50 10.41 -2.39 12.64
N ILE A 51 9.72 -1.89 11.62
CA ILE A 51 8.96 -2.73 10.69
C ILE A 51 9.52 -2.55 9.30
N ILE A 52 10.08 -3.62 8.71
CA ILE A 52 10.41 -3.63 7.28
C ILE A 52 9.13 -3.93 6.52
N THR A 53 8.67 -2.95 5.78
CA THR A 53 7.40 -2.97 5.04
C THR A 53 7.60 -3.32 3.57
N LYS A 54 6.52 -3.74 2.89
CA LYS A 54 6.51 -4.09 1.47
C LYS A 54 7.50 -5.21 1.11
N CYS A 55 7.75 -6.12 2.03
CA CYS A 55 8.55 -7.31 1.73
C CYS A 55 7.85 -8.15 0.65
N PRO A 56 8.62 -8.83 -0.23
CA PRO A 56 8.06 -9.87 -1.08
C PRO A 56 7.41 -10.97 -0.22
N PRO A 57 6.22 -11.47 -0.60
CA PRO A 57 5.53 -12.49 0.20
C PRO A 57 6.28 -13.84 0.26
N ASP A 58 7.17 -14.08 -0.71
CA ASP A 58 8.01 -15.27 -0.85
C ASP A 58 9.44 -15.09 -0.29
N LEU A 59 9.63 -14.12 0.62
CA LEU A 59 10.93 -13.84 1.23
C LEU A 59 11.51 -15.10 1.90
N LYS A 60 12.74 -15.46 1.56
CA LYS A 60 13.39 -16.68 2.03
C LYS A 60 13.95 -16.54 3.44
N PRO A 61 14.09 -17.64 4.21
CA PRO A 61 14.68 -17.59 5.54
C PRO A 61 16.07 -16.95 5.61
N VAL A 62 16.86 -17.08 4.55
CA VAL A 62 18.19 -16.45 4.45
C VAL A 62 18.08 -14.92 4.39
N ASP A 63 17.07 -14.40 3.67
CA ASP A 63 16.88 -12.96 3.49
C ASP A 63 16.49 -12.28 4.82
N TYR A 64 15.65 -12.92 5.63
CA TYR A 64 15.33 -12.42 6.97
C TYR A 64 16.59 -12.28 7.84
N ARG A 65 17.48 -13.29 7.80
CA ARG A 65 18.75 -13.25 8.54
C ARG A 65 19.66 -12.11 8.06
N VAL A 66 19.77 -11.94 6.75
CA VAL A 66 20.56 -10.89 6.13
C VAL A 66 20.02 -9.53 6.53
N LEU A 67 18.72 -9.30 6.42
CA LEU A 67 18.08 -8.06 6.78
C LEU A 67 18.21 -7.75 8.28
N THR A 68 17.96 -8.75 9.14
CA THR A 68 18.12 -8.60 10.60
C THR A 68 19.54 -8.21 10.96
N LYS A 69 20.55 -8.89 10.40
CA LYS A 69 21.96 -8.58 10.63
C LYS A 69 22.31 -7.19 10.10
N ALA A 70 21.84 -6.84 8.90
CA ALA A 70 22.11 -5.55 8.29
C ALA A 70 21.49 -4.39 9.08
N MET A 71 20.26 -4.55 9.59
CA MET A 71 19.61 -3.54 10.41
C MET A 71 20.39 -3.23 11.69
N ASN A 72 21.17 -4.20 12.22
CA ASN A 72 22.03 -4.02 13.39
C ASN A 72 21.31 -3.25 14.51
N LEU A 73 20.20 -3.81 14.97
CA LEU A 73 19.36 -3.21 16.01
C LEU A 73 19.92 -3.52 17.41
N PHE A 74 19.60 -2.66 18.36
CA PHE A 74 19.91 -2.90 19.77
C PHE A 74 19.00 -3.99 20.37
N PRO A 75 19.40 -4.69 21.45
CA PRO A 75 18.63 -5.77 22.05
C PRO A 75 17.24 -5.38 22.56
N TYR A 76 16.99 -4.11 22.82
CA TYR A 76 15.66 -3.60 23.24
C TYR A 76 14.71 -3.32 22.09
N GLN A 77 15.22 -3.29 20.86
CA GLN A 77 14.43 -3.00 19.66
C GLN A 77 13.86 -4.30 19.07
N GLU A 78 12.61 -4.27 18.68
CA GLU A 78 11.96 -5.40 18.01
C GLU A 78 11.89 -5.16 16.50
N LEU A 79 12.16 -6.21 15.74
CA LEU A 79 12.10 -6.19 14.28
C LEU A 79 10.94 -7.05 13.79
N TYR A 80 10.10 -6.44 12.97
CA TYR A 80 8.99 -7.09 12.29
C TYR A 80 9.13 -6.95 10.78
N PHE A 81 8.47 -7.86 10.05
CA PHE A 81 8.41 -7.83 8.61
C PHE A 81 6.94 -7.83 8.18
N SER A 82 6.60 -7.03 7.18
CA SER A 82 5.27 -7.04 6.62
C SER A 82 5.29 -7.00 5.10
N CYS A 83 4.34 -7.68 4.49
CA CYS A 83 4.08 -7.64 3.06
C CYS A 83 2.73 -6.97 2.79
N LEU A 84 2.53 -6.62 1.53
CA LEU A 84 1.24 -6.16 1.03
C LEU A 84 0.53 -7.34 0.38
N VAL A 85 -0.70 -7.57 0.76
CA VAL A 85 -1.56 -8.59 0.17
C VAL A 85 -2.82 -7.95 -0.39
N TYR A 86 -3.26 -8.44 -1.55
CA TYR A 86 -4.53 -8.02 -2.11
C TYR A 86 -5.65 -8.87 -1.51
N ASP A 87 -6.75 -8.20 -1.18
CA ASP A 87 -7.97 -8.85 -0.73
C ASP A 87 -8.94 -9.10 -1.91
N GLU A 88 -10.10 -9.63 -1.61
CA GLU A 88 -11.15 -9.81 -2.60
C GLU A 88 -11.62 -8.46 -3.15
N LEU A 89 -11.83 -8.42 -4.46
CA LEU A 89 -12.47 -7.28 -5.10
C LEU A 89 -13.90 -7.14 -4.59
N HIS A 90 -14.30 -5.95 -4.24
CA HIS A 90 -15.70 -5.64 -3.94
C HIS A 90 -16.24 -4.55 -4.87
N ARG A 91 -17.49 -4.69 -5.27
CA ARG A 91 -18.12 -3.69 -6.14
C ARG A 91 -18.26 -2.36 -5.40
N LEU A 92 -17.88 -1.25 -6.02
CA LEU A 92 -18.00 0.08 -5.40
C LEU A 92 -19.48 0.47 -5.20
N PHE A 93 -20.36 0.12 -6.14
CA PHE A 93 -21.79 0.41 -6.09
C PHE A 93 -22.59 -0.89 -5.98
N GLY A 94 -22.44 -1.63 -4.86
CA GLY A 94 -23.15 -2.90 -4.62
C GLY A 94 -22.41 -3.79 -3.63
N GLU A 95 -22.94 -5.00 -3.43
CA GLU A 95 -22.41 -5.95 -2.43
C GLU A 95 -21.59 -7.10 -3.03
N GLU A 96 -21.48 -7.16 -4.36
CA GLU A 96 -20.79 -8.26 -5.04
C GLU A 96 -19.30 -8.26 -4.72
N ARG A 97 -18.77 -9.46 -4.42
CA ARG A 97 -17.34 -9.71 -4.23
C ARG A 97 -16.82 -10.67 -5.28
N ARG A 98 -15.56 -10.54 -5.64
CA ARG A 98 -14.87 -11.41 -6.61
C ARG A 98 -13.44 -11.66 -6.17
N THR A 99 -12.97 -12.87 -6.41
CA THR A 99 -11.55 -13.19 -6.27
C THR A 99 -10.77 -12.67 -7.48
N LEU A 100 -9.47 -12.41 -7.31
CA LEU A 100 -8.60 -11.99 -8.43
C LEU A 100 -8.55 -13.05 -9.54
N ASP A 101 -8.63 -14.33 -9.20
CA ASP A 101 -8.63 -15.42 -10.19
C ASP A 101 -9.87 -15.39 -11.09
N SER A 102 -11.00 -14.94 -10.57
CA SER A 102 -12.25 -14.86 -11.34
C SER A 102 -12.24 -13.86 -12.48
N ILE A 103 -11.27 -12.96 -12.50
CA ILE A 103 -11.15 -11.87 -13.48
C ILE A 103 -9.98 -12.04 -14.47
N LEU A 104 -9.26 -13.17 -14.41
CA LEU A 104 -8.07 -13.40 -15.26
C LEU A 104 -8.33 -13.25 -16.76
N ASN A 105 -9.57 -13.52 -17.21
CA ASN A 105 -9.98 -13.40 -18.61
C ASN A 105 -10.74 -12.09 -18.94
N HIS A 106 -10.70 -11.11 -18.03
CA HIS A 106 -11.36 -9.83 -18.26
C HIS A 106 -10.37 -8.78 -18.77
N HIS A 107 -10.86 -7.90 -19.62
CA HIS A 107 -10.17 -6.66 -19.94
C HIS A 107 -10.35 -5.68 -18.79
N VAL A 108 -9.25 -5.27 -18.16
CA VAL A 108 -9.26 -4.47 -16.96
C VAL A 108 -8.86 -3.04 -17.26
N LEU A 109 -9.75 -2.09 -16.99
CA LEU A 109 -9.38 -0.69 -16.88
C LEU A 109 -8.91 -0.44 -15.44
N LEU A 110 -7.61 -0.21 -15.29
CA LEU A 110 -7.02 0.05 -13.98
C LEU A 110 -6.86 1.57 -13.78
N LEU A 111 -7.62 2.11 -12.84
CA LEU A 111 -7.55 3.52 -12.46
C LEU A 111 -6.45 3.75 -11.41
N THR A 112 -5.23 3.34 -11.73
CA THR A 112 -4.02 3.52 -10.93
C THR A 112 -2.77 3.21 -11.77
N GLY A 113 -1.56 3.42 -11.24
CA GLY A 113 -0.31 3.43 -12.00
C GLY A 113 0.44 2.09 -12.18
N ILE A 114 -0.21 0.93 -12.42
CA ILE A 114 0.47 -0.37 -12.66
C ILE A 114 -0.03 -1.01 -13.95
N ALA A 115 0.86 -1.57 -14.80
CA ALA A 115 0.53 -2.10 -16.13
C ALA A 115 0.88 -3.59 -16.31
N SER A 116 -0.02 -4.33 -17.03
CA SER A 116 0.23 -5.63 -17.69
C SER A 116 -0.62 -5.78 -18.95
N SER A 117 -0.42 -6.82 -19.76
CA SER A 117 -0.90 -6.90 -21.15
C SER A 117 -2.42 -6.91 -21.39
N LEU A 118 -3.23 -7.30 -20.42
CA LEU A 118 -4.69 -7.20 -20.47
C LEU A 118 -5.22 -6.02 -19.64
N ILE A 119 -4.34 -5.20 -19.09
CA ILE A 119 -4.67 -4.07 -18.24
C ILE A 119 -4.44 -2.79 -19.02
N THR A 120 -5.46 -1.98 -19.15
CA THR A 120 -5.38 -0.61 -19.66
C THR A 120 -5.22 0.35 -18.50
N PRO A 121 -4.01 0.88 -18.23
CA PRO A 121 -3.80 1.80 -17.14
C PRO A 121 -4.32 3.20 -17.50
N LEU A 122 -5.08 3.80 -16.61
CA LEU A 122 -5.44 5.20 -16.67
C LEU A 122 -4.99 5.88 -15.39
N SER A 123 -3.77 6.42 -15.44
CA SER A 123 -3.11 7.00 -14.27
C SER A 123 -3.55 8.44 -14.00
N PHE A 124 -3.78 8.72 -12.73
CA PHE A 124 -4.03 10.06 -12.22
C PHE A 124 -2.98 10.42 -11.16
N PRO A 125 -2.66 11.70 -11.00
CA PRO A 125 -1.78 12.15 -9.93
C PRO A 125 -2.31 11.78 -8.55
N ASP A 126 -1.41 11.64 -7.59
CA ASP A 126 -1.81 11.39 -6.20
C ASP A 126 -2.70 12.54 -5.69
N HIS A 127 -3.74 12.20 -4.94
CA HIS A 127 -4.75 13.15 -4.47
C HIS A 127 -5.56 13.87 -5.57
N HIS A 128 -5.65 13.27 -6.79
CA HIS A 128 -6.40 13.86 -7.90
C HIS A 128 -7.89 14.02 -7.58
N ALA A 129 -8.41 15.22 -7.82
CA ALA A 129 -9.84 15.48 -7.80
C ALA A 129 -10.43 15.22 -9.19
N PHE A 130 -11.24 14.18 -9.34
CA PHE A 130 -11.86 13.83 -10.62
C PHE A 130 -12.79 14.93 -11.11
N LYS A 131 -12.50 15.47 -12.28
CA LYS A 131 -13.29 16.49 -12.96
C LYS A 131 -14.14 15.88 -14.06
N ALA A 132 -15.14 16.60 -14.53
CA ALA A 132 -16.05 16.12 -15.60
C ALA A 132 -15.30 15.62 -16.87
N LYS A 133 -14.15 16.22 -17.20
CA LYS A 133 -13.30 15.76 -18.31
C LYS A 133 -12.68 14.38 -18.06
N ASP A 134 -12.30 14.11 -16.80
CA ASP A 134 -11.66 12.86 -16.41
C ASP A 134 -12.72 11.74 -16.44
N ILE A 135 -13.93 12.03 -15.96
CA ILE A 135 -15.06 11.10 -15.99
C ILE A 135 -15.46 10.75 -17.42
N ARG A 136 -15.52 11.74 -18.31
CA ARG A 136 -15.76 11.47 -19.74
C ARG A 136 -14.69 10.52 -20.30
N ARG A 137 -13.42 10.80 -20.04
CA ARG A 137 -12.30 9.96 -20.50
C ARG A 137 -12.38 8.54 -19.92
N ILE A 138 -12.73 8.38 -18.64
CA ILE A 138 -12.90 7.07 -18.02
C ILE A 138 -14.03 6.29 -18.72
N ASN A 139 -15.18 6.93 -18.97
CA ASN A 139 -16.30 6.30 -19.69
C ASN A 139 -15.88 5.90 -21.12
N GLU A 140 -15.25 6.80 -21.89
CA GLU A 140 -14.79 6.54 -23.27
C GLU A 140 -13.82 5.36 -23.33
N VAL A 141 -12.82 5.32 -22.45
CA VAL A 141 -11.85 4.21 -22.41
C VAL A 141 -12.56 2.90 -22.02
N PHE A 142 -13.44 2.92 -21.00
CA PHE A 142 -14.20 1.74 -20.61
C PHE A 142 -15.08 1.21 -21.75
N GLU A 143 -15.78 2.08 -22.46
CA GLU A 143 -16.63 1.72 -23.60
C GLU A 143 -15.83 1.07 -24.75
N SER A 144 -14.59 1.51 -24.97
CA SER A 144 -13.71 0.99 -26.01
C SER A 144 -13.15 -0.41 -25.71
N LEU A 145 -13.21 -0.87 -24.47
CA LEU A 145 -12.70 -2.20 -24.09
C LEU A 145 -13.62 -3.31 -24.56
N PRO A 146 -13.05 -4.44 -25.07
CA PRO A 146 -13.85 -5.64 -25.39
C PRO A 146 -14.44 -6.30 -24.12
N GLU A 147 -15.53 -7.05 -24.31
CA GLU A 147 -16.11 -7.89 -23.25
C GLU A 147 -15.35 -9.23 -23.14
N PRO A 148 -15.27 -9.83 -21.95
CA PRO A 148 -15.73 -9.31 -20.66
C PRO A 148 -14.77 -8.25 -20.12
N LYS A 149 -15.32 -7.17 -19.55
CA LYS A 149 -14.54 -6.04 -19.05
C LYS A 149 -14.96 -5.60 -17.66
N LEU A 150 -14.01 -4.99 -16.94
CA LEU A 150 -14.27 -4.39 -15.63
C LEU A 150 -13.29 -3.24 -15.37
N VAL A 151 -13.60 -2.45 -14.35
CA VAL A 151 -12.78 -1.35 -13.87
C VAL A 151 -12.31 -1.68 -12.46
N ILE A 152 -11.02 -1.52 -12.18
CA ILE A 152 -10.45 -1.67 -10.85
C ILE A 152 -9.88 -0.34 -10.38
N THR A 153 -10.16 0.00 -9.13
CA THR A 153 -9.61 1.17 -8.47
C THR A 153 -9.10 0.81 -7.07
N THR A 154 -8.32 1.71 -6.48
CA THR A 154 -7.89 1.58 -5.07
C THR A 154 -8.96 2.10 -4.11
N GLU A 155 -8.92 1.71 -2.83
CA GLU A 155 -9.81 2.24 -1.79
C GLU A 155 -9.72 3.77 -1.68
N LYS A 156 -8.51 4.32 -1.84
CA LYS A 156 -8.27 5.76 -1.80
C LYS A 156 -9.00 6.52 -2.90
N ASP A 157 -8.99 5.99 -4.12
CA ASP A 157 -9.64 6.61 -5.26
C ASP A 157 -11.14 6.29 -5.32
N ALA A 158 -11.54 5.13 -4.82
CA ALA A 158 -12.93 4.72 -4.65
C ALA A 158 -13.75 5.75 -3.86
N ALA A 159 -13.25 6.19 -2.70
CA ALA A 159 -13.91 7.20 -1.87
C ALA A 159 -14.14 8.54 -2.58
N ARG A 160 -13.36 8.82 -3.63
CA ARG A 160 -13.52 10.00 -4.48
C ARG A 160 -14.48 9.74 -5.63
N LEU A 161 -14.36 8.57 -6.29
CA LEU A 161 -15.22 8.16 -7.40
C LEU A 161 -16.68 7.97 -6.97
N GLU A 162 -16.90 7.57 -5.73
CA GLU A 162 -18.24 7.41 -5.16
C GLU A 162 -19.06 8.71 -5.15
N ARG A 163 -18.37 9.84 -5.01
CA ARG A 163 -18.97 11.18 -4.93
C ARG A 163 -19.07 11.90 -6.26
N VAL A 164 -18.57 11.28 -7.34
CA VAL A 164 -18.53 11.92 -8.65
C VAL A 164 -19.77 11.57 -9.46
N GLU A 165 -20.33 12.57 -10.11
CA GLU A 165 -21.42 12.42 -11.07
C GLU A 165 -20.89 12.15 -12.49
N GLY A 166 -21.70 11.49 -13.32
CA GLY A 166 -21.42 11.29 -14.74
C GLY A 166 -20.73 9.97 -15.09
N LEU A 167 -20.49 9.06 -14.14
CA LEU A 167 -20.12 7.69 -14.44
C LEU A 167 -21.31 6.96 -15.08
N SER A 168 -21.10 6.29 -16.22
CA SER A 168 -22.16 5.54 -16.92
C SER A 168 -22.67 4.38 -16.05
N GLU A 169 -23.94 3.99 -16.21
CA GLU A 169 -24.52 2.86 -15.47
C GLU A 169 -23.76 1.56 -15.72
N ALA A 170 -23.33 1.34 -16.97
CA ALA A 170 -22.55 0.16 -17.33
C ALA A 170 -21.22 0.12 -16.56
N LEU A 171 -20.50 1.25 -16.50
CA LEU A 171 -19.26 1.37 -15.77
C LEU A 171 -19.49 1.16 -14.26
N ARG A 172 -20.51 1.78 -13.68
CA ARG A 172 -20.85 1.62 -12.25
C ARG A 172 -21.11 0.16 -11.87
N LYS A 173 -21.71 -0.63 -12.74
CA LYS A 173 -21.92 -2.06 -12.53
C LYS A 173 -20.64 -2.89 -12.60
N CYS A 174 -19.61 -2.38 -13.28
CA CYS A 174 -18.32 -3.06 -13.49
C CYS A 174 -17.17 -2.45 -12.70
N LEU A 175 -17.43 -1.50 -11.82
CA LEU A 175 -16.40 -0.82 -11.03
C LEU A 175 -16.20 -1.52 -9.70
N TYR A 176 -14.98 -2.05 -9.52
CA TYR A 176 -14.55 -2.77 -8.33
C TYR A 176 -13.40 -2.06 -7.64
N VAL A 177 -13.37 -2.19 -6.34
CA VAL A 177 -12.28 -1.75 -5.47
C VAL A 177 -11.41 -2.94 -5.14
N LEU A 178 -10.10 -2.77 -5.26
CA LEU A 178 -9.11 -3.74 -4.83
C LEU A 178 -8.51 -3.27 -3.50
N PRO A 179 -8.93 -3.86 -2.38
CA PRO A 179 -8.36 -3.54 -1.09
C PRO A 179 -6.92 -4.05 -0.98
N LEU A 180 -6.09 -3.26 -0.31
CA LEU A 180 -4.73 -3.61 -0.01
C LEU A 180 -4.55 -3.73 1.50
N ARG A 181 -4.17 -4.92 1.97
CA ARG A 181 -3.92 -5.18 3.39
C ARG A 181 -2.44 -5.31 3.68
N ILE A 182 -2.06 -4.92 4.88
CA ILE A 182 -0.75 -5.22 5.44
C ILE A 182 -0.88 -6.53 6.21
N GLN A 183 0.00 -7.47 5.89
CA GLN A 183 0.11 -8.73 6.60
C GLN A 183 1.49 -8.84 7.24
N PHE A 184 1.53 -9.13 8.54
CA PHE A 184 2.79 -9.45 9.20
C PHE A 184 3.26 -10.83 8.76
N MET A 185 4.56 -10.93 8.52
CA MET A 185 5.20 -12.18 8.11
C MET A 185 5.67 -12.95 9.35
N LEU A 186 5.99 -14.24 9.18
CA LEU A 186 6.47 -15.11 10.27
C LEU A 186 5.48 -15.26 11.45
N ASP A 187 4.19 -15.16 11.17
CA ASP A 187 3.10 -15.24 12.17
C ASP A 187 3.30 -14.28 13.36
N GLN A 188 3.87 -13.11 13.12
CA GLN A 188 4.24 -12.15 14.16
C GLN A 188 3.13 -11.16 14.53
N GLU A 189 1.95 -11.27 13.95
CA GLU A 189 0.86 -10.31 14.15
C GLU A 189 0.40 -10.26 15.61
N GLU A 190 0.16 -11.41 16.23
CA GLU A 190 -0.24 -11.48 17.66
C GLU A 190 0.84 -10.87 18.55
N LYS A 191 2.09 -11.25 18.33
CA LYS A 191 3.22 -10.72 19.09
C LYS A 191 3.32 -9.20 18.97
N PHE A 192 3.10 -8.65 17.76
CA PHE A 192 3.09 -7.22 17.54
C PHE A 192 1.92 -6.55 18.28
N ASN A 193 0.71 -7.12 18.19
CA ASN A 193 -0.47 -6.60 18.84
C ASN A 193 -0.31 -6.59 20.37
N ASP A 194 0.15 -7.68 20.96
CA ASP A 194 0.43 -7.77 22.40
C ASP A 194 1.44 -6.73 22.86
N LYS A 195 2.48 -6.52 22.03
CA LYS A 195 3.47 -5.49 22.32
C LYS A 195 2.86 -4.09 22.33
N ILE A 196 2.04 -3.76 21.34
CA ILE A 196 1.36 -2.45 21.29
C ILE A 196 0.42 -2.28 22.48
N ILE A 197 -0.38 -3.31 22.82
CA ILE A 197 -1.31 -3.27 23.94
C ILE A 197 -0.55 -3.05 25.27
N SER A 198 0.64 -3.59 25.42
CA SER A 198 1.45 -3.40 26.62
C SER A 198 1.88 -1.95 26.89
N TYR A 199 1.72 -1.04 25.93
CA TYR A 199 2.01 0.39 26.06
C TYR A 199 0.76 1.26 26.29
N VAL A 200 -0.43 0.66 26.28
CA VAL A 200 -1.72 1.33 26.49
C VAL A 200 -2.22 1.08 27.89
#